data_3c1d0377f981717e6a051b94a1d3ed55
#
_entry.id   3c1d0377f981717e6a051b94a1d3ed55
#
_cell.length_a   1.000
_cell.length_b   1.000
_cell.length_c   1.000
_cell.angle_alpha   90.00
_cell.angle_beta   90.00
_cell.angle_gamma   90.00
#
_symmetry.space_group_name_H-M   'P 1'
#
loop_
_entity.id
_entity.type
_entity.pdbx_description
1 polymer ?
#
loop_
_entity_poly.entity_id
_entity_poly.type
_entity_poly.pdbx_seq_one_letter_code
_entity_poly.pdbx_strand_id
1 'polypeptide(L)'
;MCANRACRVYVSDIRVNFDLRSDEYFYYPDIVVTCDKRDTHARFVRHPRLIIEVLSERTERIDKREKFLAYTNIESLQEYVLVAQAKSEVTVFRRAYDWKPERFAGTKIRLLLESLKISLPMTQIYEST
;
A
#
# COMPACT_ATOMS: atom_id res chain seq x y z
N MET A 1 -22.95 -2.36 1.53
CA MET A 1 -22.60 -2.12 2.57
C MET A 1 -21.35 -1.61 2.69
N CYS A 2 -21.09 -0.95 3.44
CA CYS A 2 -19.89 -0.28 3.49
C CYS A 2 -18.89 -0.98 4.30
N ALA A 3 -18.18 -1.84 3.69
CA ALA A 3 -17.12 -2.54 4.35
C ALA A 3 -16.08 -1.58 4.90
N ASN A 4 -15.96 -0.41 4.30
CA ASN A 4 -14.94 0.55 4.72
C ASN A 4 -15.25 1.25 6.02
N ARG A 5 -16.42 1.04 6.62
CA ARG A 5 -16.70 1.66 7.89
C ARG A 5 -15.79 1.19 8.99
N ALA A 6 -15.27 -0.02 8.88
CA ALA A 6 -14.39 -0.55 9.90
C ALA A 6 -12.93 -0.41 9.54
N CYS A 7 -12.61 0.34 8.48
CA CYS A 7 -11.24 0.46 8.06
C CYS A 7 -10.48 1.47 8.90
N ARG A 8 -9.21 1.17 9.16
CA ARG A 8 -8.31 2.05 9.89
C ARG A 8 -7.09 2.33 9.07
N VAL A 9 -6.59 3.56 9.15
CA VAL A 9 -5.42 4.01 8.41
C VAL A 9 -4.30 4.31 9.40
N TYR A 10 -3.13 3.74 9.15
CA TYR A 10 -1.95 4.00 9.96
C TYR A 10 -0.89 4.65 9.10
N VAL A 11 -0.27 5.70 9.61
CA VAL A 11 0.78 6.43 8.91
C VAL A 11 2.06 6.32 9.73
N SER A 12 3.08 5.68 9.17
CA SER A 12 4.36 5.44 9.83
C SER A 12 4.23 4.66 11.14
N ASP A 13 5.31 4.17 11.64
CA ASP A 13 5.39 3.54 12.97
C ASP A 13 4.47 2.34 13.23
N ILE A 14 3.88 1.76 12.19
CA ILE A 14 3.11 0.53 12.35
C ILE A 14 3.78 -0.57 11.55
N ARG A 15 3.88 -1.76 12.11
CA ARG A 15 4.44 -2.90 11.39
C ARG A 15 3.35 -3.67 10.68
N VAL A 16 3.69 -4.24 9.55
CA VAL A 16 2.88 -5.28 8.93
C VAL A 16 3.60 -6.60 9.19
N ASN A 17 2.98 -7.50 9.94
CA ASN A 17 3.53 -8.81 10.26
C ASN A 17 2.84 -9.86 9.41
N PHE A 18 3.60 -10.77 8.84
CA PHE A 18 3.02 -11.85 8.05
C PHE A 18 3.94 -13.06 8.04
N ASP A 19 3.36 -14.22 7.76
CA ASP A 19 4.11 -15.46 7.68
C ASP A 19 4.38 -15.82 6.24
N LEU A 20 5.60 -16.29 5.95
CA LEU A 20 5.96 -16.72 4.62
C LEU A 20 6.89 -17.93 4.79
N ARG A 21 6.46 -19.08 4.29
CA ARG A 21 7.23 -20.32 4.37
C ARG A 21 7.64 -20.69 5.79
N SER A 22 6.72 -20.57 6.73
CA SER A 22 6.91 -20.89 8.13
C SER A 22 7.79 -19.89 8.92
N ASP A 23 8.25 -18.85 8.27
CA ASP A 23 8.99 -17.79 8.95
C ASP A 23 8.10 -16.56 9.10
N GLU A 24 8.30 -15.84 10.18
CA GLU A 24 7.56 -14.60 10.38
C GLU A 24 8.41 -13.44 9.90
N TYR A 25 7.80 -12.58 9.08
CA TYR A 25 8.44 -11.38 8.57
C TYR A 25 7.69 -10.15 9.01
N PHE A 26 8.35 -9.01 9.03
CA PHE A 26 7.67 -7.74 9.25
C PHE A 26 8.37 -6.63 8.50
N TYR A 27 7.58 -5.64 8.07
CA TYR A 27 8.08 -4.44 7.45
C TYR A 27 7.32 -3.25 8.04
N TYR A 28 7.88 -2.06 7.86
CA TYR A 28 7.26 -0.81 8.31
C TYR A 28 6.89 0.02 7.09
N PRO A 29 5.70 -0.17 6.50
CA PRO A 29 5.30 0.64 5.35
C PRO A 29 4.97 2.07 5.77
N ASP A 30 4.97 2.98 4.81
CA ASP A 30 4.65 4.38 5.10
C ASP A 30 3.18 4.54 5.46
N ILE A 31 2.29 3.86 4.75
CA ILE A 31 0.86 3.91 5.04
C ILE A 31 0.28 2.50 4.89
N VAL A 32 -0.57 2.13 5.85
CA VAL A 32 -1.25 0.86 5.79
C VAL A 32 -2.72 1.07 6.12
N VAL A 33 -3.60 0.42 5.38
CA VAL A 33 -5.03 0.43 5.66
C VAL A 33 -5.49 -0.99 5.91
N THR A 34 -6.15 -1.21 7.03
CA THR A 34 -6.76 -2.49 7.34
C THR A 34 -8.24 -2.31 7.57
N CYS A 35 -9.04 -3.24 7.06
CA CYS A 35 -10.48 -3.25 7.26
C CYS A 35 -10.90 -4.53 7.94
N ASP A 36 -9.96 -5.26 8.52
CA ASP A 36 -10.21 -6.55 9.14
C ASP A 36 -10.37 -6.38 10.64
N LYS A 37 -11.44 -6.93 11.19
CA LYS A 37 -11.72 -6.82 12.62
C LYS A 37 -10.69 -7.53 13.48
N ARG A 38 -9.94 -8.47 12.91
CA ARG A 38 -8.91 -9.20 13.66
C ARG A 38 -7.70 -8.33 13.95
N ASP A 39 -7.52 -7.23 13.24
CA ASP A 39 -6.38 -6.34 13.44
C ASP A 39 -6.68 -5.38 14.59
N THR A 40 -6.41 -5.84 15.81
CA THR A 40 -6.70 -5.06 17.00
C THR A 40 -5.46 -4.62 17.77
N HIS A 41 -4.29 -5.07 17.35
CA HIS A 41 -3.06 -4.74 18.06
C HIS A 41 -2.63 -3.29 17.78
N ALA A 42 -2.10 -2.63 18.80
CA ALA A 42 -1.74 -1.21 18.68
C ALA A 42 -0.49 -0.98 17.86
N ARG A 43 0.35 -2.01 17.67
CA ARG A 43 1.67 -1.82 17.04
C ARG A 43 1.87 -2.55 15.73
N PHE A 44 0.96 -3.44 15.35
CA PHE A 44 1.12 -4.16 14.09
C PHE A 44 -0.21 -4.52 13.46
N VAL A 45 -0.17 -4.77 12.15
CA VAL A 45 -1.31 -5.18 11.34
C VAL A 45 -0.95 -6.48 10.66
N ARG A 46 -1.83 -7.46 10.69
CA ARG A 46 -1.62 -8.75 10.02
C ARG A 46 -2.46 -8.91 8.76
N HIS A 47 -3.51 -8.14 8.62
CA HIS A 47 -4.45 -8.29 7.50
C HIS A 47 -4.64 -6.97 6.74
N PRO A 48 -3.56 -6.40 6.19
CA PRO A 48 -3.67 -5.14 5.48
C PRO A 48 -4.49 -5.30 4.19
N ARG A 49 -5.26 -4.30 3.84
CA ARG A 49 -5.98 -4.25 2.57
C ARG A 49 -5.21 -3.44 1.54
N LEU A 50 -4.57 -2.38 1.98
CA LEU A 50 -3.81 -1.48 1.11
C LEU A 50 -2.51 -1.10 1.80
N ILE A 51 -1.42 -1.12 1.05
CA ILE A 51 -0.12 -0.66 1.53
C ILE A 51 0.39 0.39 0.55
N ILE A 52 0.87 1.50 1.06
CA ILE A 52 1.47 2.56 0.26
C ILE A 52 2.89 2.81 0.75
N GLU A 53 3.84 2.84 -0.18
CA GLU A 53 5.23 3.16 0.13
C GLU A 53 5.70 4.32 -0.74
N VAL A 54 6.41 5.27 -0.13
CA VAL A 54 7.03 6.37 -0.84
C VAL A 54 8.46 5.95 -1.15
N LEU A 55 8.84 6.04 -2.42
CA LEU A 55 10.13 5.56 -2.87
C LEU A 55 11.16 6.69 -2.86
N SER A 56 12.30 6.44 -2.21
CA SER A 56 13.44 7.33 -2.33
C SER A 56 14.38 6.77 -3.40
N GLU A 57 15.22 7.61 -3.97
CA GLU A 57 16.15 7.19 -5.01
C GLU A 57 17.10 6.09 -4.55
N ARG A 58 17.47 6.10 -3.27
CA ARG A 58 18.44 5.14 -2.75
C ARG A 58 17.92 3.73 -2.59
N THR A 59 16.65 3.59 -2.25
CA THR A 59 16.11 2.29 -1.90
C THR A 59 15.28 1.68 -3.01
N GLU A 60 15.17 2.38 -4.11
CA GLU A 60 14.20 2.07 -5.12
C GLU A 60 14.31 0.68 -5.75
N ARG A 61 15.51 0.21 -5.99
CA ARG A 61 15.67 -1.06 -6.71
C ARG A 61 15.52 -2.32 -5.88
N ILE A 62 16.26 -2.40 -4.80
CA ILE A 62 16.33 -3.63 -4.01
C ILE A 62 15.10 -3.82 -3.14
N ASP A 63 14.73 -2.79 -2.40
CA ASP A 63 13.58 -2.84 -1.54
C ASP A 63 12.28 -3.06 -2.29
N LYS A 64 12.16 -2.43 -3.43
CA LYS A 64 10.96 -2.47 -4.22
C LYS A 64 10.60 -3.89 -4.65
N ARG A 65 11.57 -4.63 -5.15
CA ARG A 65 11.33 -5.98 -5.65
C ARG A 65 11.09 -6.96 -4.51
N GLU A 66 11.91 -6.89 -3.47
CA GLU A 66 11.80 -7.78 -2.35
C GLU A 66 10.49 -7.59 -1.60
N LYS A 67 10.12 -6.35 -1.32
CA LYS A 67 8.88 -6.06 -0.64
C LYS A 67 7.66 -6.42 -1.47
N PHE A 68 7.74 -6.19 -2.78
CA PHE A 68 6.64 -6.55 -3.67
C PHE A 68 6.35 -8.04 -3.59
N LEU A 69 7.38 -8.87 -3.71
CA LEU A 69 7.20 -10.32 -3.66
C LEU A 69 6.67 -10.78 -2.30
N ALA A 70 7.14 -10.16 -1.24
CA ALA A 70 6.70 -10.50 0.11
C ALA A 70 5.25 -10.08 0.34
N TYR A 71 4.90 -8.85 0.01
CA TYR A 71 3.56 -8.33 0.26
C TYR A 71 2.49 -9.06 -0.55
N THR A 72 2.79 -9.48 -1.79
CA THR A 72 1.80 -10.17 -2.62
C THR A 72 1.42 -11.54 -2.05
N ASN A 73 2.19 -12.06 -1.08
CA ASN A 73 1.83 -13.27 -0.39
C ASN A 73 0.84 -13.05 0.75
N ILE A 74 0.56 -11.81 1.11
CA ILE A 74 -0.41 -11.54 2.17
C ILE A 74 -1.81 -11.65 1.58
N GLU A 75 -2.56 -12.64 2.04
CA GLU A 75 -3.86 -12.96 1.47
C GLU A 75 -4.85 -11.81 1.45
N SER A 76 -4.87 -11.00 2.50
CA SER A 76 -5.81 -9.89 2.60
C SER A 76 -5.48 -8.70 1.73
N LEU A 77 -4.22 -8.59 1.27
CA LEU A 77 -3.76 -7.41 0.54
C LEU A 77 -4.40 -7.35 -0.84
N GLN A 78 -5.06 -6.23 -1.14
CA GLN A 78 -5.72 -6.02 -2.42
C GLN A 78 -4.97 -5.06 -3.33
N GLU A 79 -4.29 -4.08 -2.74
CA GLU A 79 -3.54 -3.10 -3.53
C GLU A 79 -2.22 -2.74 -2.86
N TYR A 80 -1.19 -2.59 -3.66
CA TYR A 80 0.12 -2.15 -3.22
C TYR A 80 0.50 -0.95 -4.09
N VAL A 81 0.77 0.18 -3.47
CA VAL A 81 0.95 1.46 -4.16
C VAL A 81 2.35 2.01 -3.90
N LEU A 82 3.04 2.37 -4.95
CA LEU A 82 4.36 2.97 -4.87
C LEU A 82 4.28 4.41 -5.36
N VAL A 83 4.65 5.34 -4.51
CA VAL A 83 4.61 6.77 -4.81
C VAL A 83 6.03 7.25 -5.06
N ALA A 84 6.31 7.71 -6.27
CA ALA A 84 7.63 8.25 -6.61
C ALA A 84 7.82 9.60 -5.93
N GLN A 85 9.00 9.83 -5.36
CA GLN A 85 9.29 11.07 -4.68
C GLN A 85 9.79 12.15 -5.62
N ALA A 86 10.55 11.77 -6.63
CA ALA A 86 11.20 12.72 -7.52
C ALA A 86 10.32 13.22 -8.68
N LYS A 87 9.18 12.59 -8.91
CA LYS A 87 8.29 12.98 -9.99
C LYS A 87 6.87 12.60 -9.66
N SER A 88 5.90 13.21 -10.31
CA SER A 88 4.47 12.95 -10.07
C SER A 88 4.08 11.65 -10.76
N GLU A 89 4.44 10.53 -10.16
CA GLU A 89 4.13 9.23 -10.71
C GLU A 89 3.80 8.26 -9.59
N VAL A 90 2.68 7.57 -9.71
CA VAL A 90 2.24 6.56 -8.75
C VAL A 90 1.99 5.26 -9.51
N THR A 91 2.50 4.16 -9.00
CA THR A 91 2.28 2.84 -9.59
C THR A 91 1.42 2.02 -8.64
N VAL A 92 0.34 1.44 -9.15
CA VAL A 92 -0.58 0.64 -8.36
C VAL A 92 -0.56 -0.79 -8.87
N PHE A 93 -0.38 -1.73 -7.94
CA PHE A 93 -0.43 -3.16 -8.24
C PHE A 93 -1.68 -3.71 -7.55
N ARG A 94 -2.57 -4.35 -8.29
CA ARG A 94 -3.85 -4.84 -7.74
C ARG A 94 -3.97 -6.36 -7.89
N ARG A 95 -4.41 -7.00 -6.83
CA ARG A 95 -4.65 -8.44 -6.85
C ARG A 95 -5.64 -8.82 -7.94
N ALA A 96 -6.69 -8.02 -8.13
CA ALA A 96 -7.72 -8.30 -9.12
C ALA A 96 -7.20 -8.35 -10.55
N TYR A 97 -6.02 -7.77 -10.81
CA TYR A 97 -5.42 -7.75 -12.13
C TYR A 97 -4.07 -8.46 -12.13
N ASP A 98 -3.93 -9.50 -11.32
CA ASP A 98 -2.72 -10.32 -11.23
C ASP A 98 -1.48 -9.51 -10.88
N TRP A 99 -1.64 -8.46 -10.10
CA TRP A 99 -0.53 -7.60 -9.64
C TRP A 99 0.22 -6.90 -10.77
N LYS A 100 -0.43 -6.72 -11.92
CA LYS A 100 0.19 -5.99 -13.01
C LYS A 100 0.21 -4.50 -12.69
N PRO A 101 1.30 -3.82 -13.00
CA PRO A 101 1.41 -2.39 -12.66
C PRO A 101 0.51 -1.51 -13.52
N GLU A 102 -0.12 -0.55 -12.86
CA GLU A 102 -0.85 0.51 -13.56
C GLU A 102 -0.23 1.82 -13.10
N ARG A 103 0.22 2.66 -14.03
CA ARG A 103 0.87 3.92 -13.71
C ARG A 103 -0.07 5.09 -13.86
N PHE A 104 0.01 6.00 -12.88
CA PHE A 104 -0.72 7.24 -12.90
C PHE A 104 0.35 8.34 -12.88
N ALA A 105 0.50 9.08 -13.98
CA ALA A 105 1.56 10.08 -14.10
C ALA A 105 0.98 11.45 -14.44
N GLY A 106 1.62 12.49 -13.91
CA GLY A 106 1.19 13.86 -14.15
C GLY A 106 0.22 14.34 -13.09
N THR A 107 -0.08 15.64 -13.10
CA THR A 107 -0.90 16.25 -12.05
C THR A 107 -2.36 16.43 -12.46
N LYS A 108 -2.70 16.09 -13.70
CA LYS A 108 -4.06 16.31 -14.20
C LYS A 108 -4.97 15.11 -14.14
N ILE A 109 -4.49 13.99 -13.60
CA ILE A 109 -5.27 12.76 -13.52
C ILE A 109 -5.61 12.44 -12.09
N ARG A 110 -6.47 11.46 -11.90
CA ARG A 110 -6.88 11.01 -10.58
C ARG A 110 -6.35 9.60 -10.32
N LEU A 111 -5.87 9.39 -9.11
CA LEU A 111 -5.45 8.07 -8.66
C LEU A 111 -6.67 7.31 -8.17
N LEU A 112 -6.89 6.12 -8.71
CA LEU A 112 -8.00 5.28 -8.29
C LEU A 112 -7.51 4.19 -7.37
N LEU A 113 -8.06 4.13 -6.15
CA LEU A 113 -7.78 3.07 -5.19
C LEU A 113 -9.01 2.19 -5.09
N GLU A 114 -9.04 1.15 -5.90
CA GLU A 114 -10.23 0.31 -6.05
C GLU A 114 -10.59 -0.45 -4.78
N SER A 115 -9.60 -0.84 -4.00
CA SER A 115 -9.86 -1.61 -2.77
C SER A 115 -10.64 -0.81 -1.73
N LEU A 116 -10.56 0.52 -1.80
CA LEU A 116 -11.27 1.40 -0.88
C LEU A 116 -12.39 2.16 -1.59
N LYS A 117 -12.54 1.97 -2.89
CA LYS A 117 -13.54 2.65 -3.72
C LYS A 117 -13.43 4.18 -3.62
N ILE A 118 -12.21 4.68 -3.65
CA ILE A 118 -11.99 6.13 -3.62
C ILE A 118 -11.10 6.53 -4.78
N SER A 119 -11.18 7.79 -5.17
CA SER A 119 -10.28 8.37 -6.14
C SER A 119 -9.80 9.71 -5.63
N LEU A 120 -8.52 10.01 -5.86
CA LEU A 120 -7.88 11.21 -5.39
C LEU A 120 -7.20 11.91 -6.55
N PRO A 121 -7.27 13.26 -6.62
CA PRO A 121 -6.51 13.96 -7.67
C PRO A 121 -5.02 13.83 -7.35
N MET A 122 -4.21 13.64 -8.37
CA MET A 122 -2.76 13.51 -8.20
C MET A 122 -2.16 14.77 -7.57
N THR A 123 -2.76 15.93 -7.83
CA THR A 123 -2.30 17.16 -7.20
C THR A 123 -2.39 17.08 -5.69
N GLN A 124 -3.40 16.43 -5.15
CA GLN A 124 -3.57 16.32 -3.71
C GLN A 124 -2.47 15.43 -3.09
N ILE A 125 -2.03 14.40 -3.80
CA ILE A 125 -0.99 13.51 -3.31
C ILE A 125 0.35 14.26 -3.20
N TYR A 126 0.67 15.07 -4.17
CA TYR A 126 1.97 15.73 -4.21
C TYR A 126 1.96 17.16 -3.63
N GLU A 127 0.79 17.70 -3.37
CA GLU A 127 0.71 19.05 -2.83
C GLU A 127 1.24 19.19 -1.42
N SER A 128 1.09 18.18 -0.61
CA SER A 128 1.51 18.26 0.78
C SER A 128 2.98 17.89 1.00
N THR A 129 3.70 17.65 -0.06
CA THR A 129 5.10 17.37 0.06
C THR A 129 5.94 18.58 -0.35
#